data_2bfd840c6776526e24db3f3f98c058a8
#
_entry.id   2bfd840c6776526e24db3f3f98c058a8
#
_cell.length_a   1.000
_cell.length_b   1.000
_cell.length_c   1.000
_cell.angle_alpha   90.00
_cell.angle_beta   90.00
_cell.angle_gamma   90.00
#
_symmetry.space_group_name_H-M   'P 1'
#
loop_
_entity.id
_entity.type
_entity.pdbx_description
1 polymer ?
#
loop_
_entity_poly.entity_id
_entity_poly.type
_entity_poly.pdbx_seq_one_letter_code
_entity_poly.pdbx_strand_id
1 'polypeptide(L)'
;MEHLHTTICALATPPGEGGIATVRVSGPDAYGIVGKIFAPVRQGKSVADAKGYTAMLGHYLLHGAEMDECVALFFRAPHSYTGEDVIELSVHGGTAMADGLLEALITAGCAPAGPGEFTRRALENGRMSLTQAEAVMEVIAANGRQGAALAKSALDGRLAKRIGKIQTALQTLNAHLTAWVDYPEEDVPELSDAAFVGTLTEQKAALDALISGYSAGAVLRHGVDCVLLGRPNVGKSTLLNLLAGFDRAIVTPVAGTTRDIVEQAVQLGNVRLNLFDTAGVREVGADGDAIEAEGIRRSWRKLDEAGLVLAVFDAAQPLSDDDLELARRCQGRPAIAVLNKQDLAGKTDVPRGTLEPYFKKIVPMCARDAVGLQALTDAVADLLGTAQLDPEAAQLCSARQLAAATRARDALAEAIAARQNGFGLDAAAVCLTDALQALFDLTGENASDATIEEVFETFCVGK
;
A
#
# COMPACT_ATOMS: atom_id res chain seq x y z
N MET A 1 0.10 26.50 -10.74
CA MET A 1 0.55 27.50 -9.72
C MET A 1 -0.56 28.46 -9.22
N GLU A 2 -1.72 28.55 -9.86
CA GLU A 2 -2.83 29.39 -9.37
C GLU A 2 -3.53 28.87 -8.10
N HIS A 3 -3.44 27.57 -7.80
CA HIS A 3 -4.11 26.94 -6.65
C HIS A 3 -3.44 27.20 -5.28
N LEU A 4 -2.17 27.57 -5.24
CA LEU A 4 -1.41 27.78 -3.98
C LEU A 4 -1.82 29.03 -3.17
N HIS A 5 -2.65 29.92 -3.73
CA HIS A 5 -3.07 31.16 -3.07
C HIS A 5 -4.47 31.09 -2.47
N THR A 6 -5.18 29.96 -2.63
CA THR A 6 -6.53 29.80 -2.09
C THR A 6 -6.53 29.09 -0.75
N THR A 7 -7.38 29.50 0.15
CA THR A 7 -7.63 28.76 1.38
C THR A 7 -8.69 27.69 1.11
N ILE A 8 -8.35 26.44 1.42
CA ILE A 8 -9.19 25.27 1.16
C ILE A 8 -9.76 24.68 2.42
N CYS A 9 -10.89 23.97 2.31
CA CYS A 9 -11.46 23.19 3.39
C CYS A 9 -12.04 21.85 2.91
N ALA A 10 -11.99 20.84 3.77
CA ALA A 10 -12.66 19.57 3.56
C ALA A 10 -12.89 18.82 4.87
N LEU A 11 -13.83 17.87 4.84
CA LEU A 11 -14.02 16.91 5.91
C LEU A 11 -12.80 15.97 5.98
N ALA A 12 -12.12 15.93 7.12
CA ALA A 12 -10.91 15.12 7.35
C ALA A 12 -11.20 13.77 8.00
N THR A 13 -12.40 13.57 8.54
CA THR A 13 -12.91 12.29 9.07
C THR A 13 -13.72 11.56 8.00
N PRO A 14 -13.85 10.23 8.07
CA PRO A 14 -14.74 9.49 7.16
C PRO A 14 -16.17 10.05 7.20
N PRO A 15 -16.87 10.13 6.06
CA PRO A 15 -18.27 10.54 6.03
C PRO A 15 -19.15 9.51 6.73
N GLY A 16 -20.20 9.97 7.43
CA GLY A 16 -21.15 9.12 8.13
C GLY A 16 -21.37 9.53 9.58
N GLU A 17 -22.24 8.82 10.29
CA GLU A 17 -22.54 9.08 11.70
C GLU A 17 -21.40 8.61 12.60
N GLY A 18 -20.92 9.48 13.48
CA GLY A 18 -19.84 9.22 14.43
C GLY A 18 -19.94 10.12 15.66
N GLY A 19 -19.04 9.95 16.61
CA GLY A 19 -18.98 10.83 17.79
C GLY A 19 -18.49 12.26 17.46
N ILE A 20 -17.58 12.37 16.48
CA ILE A 20 -16.92 13.62 16.09
C ILE A 20 -16.72 13.65 14.58
N ALA A 21 -16.96 14.83 13.97
CA ALA A 21 -16.54 15.15 12.61
C ALA A 21 -15.52 16.28 12.65
N THR A 22 -14.46 16.19 11.89
CA THR A 22 -13.41 17.22 11.82
C THR A 22 -13.29 17.75 10.41
N VAL A 23 -13.42 19.08 10.27
CA VAL A 23 -13.15 19.79 9.01
C VAL A 23 -11.78 20.47 9.12
N ARG A 24 -10.93 20.28 8.13
CA ARG A 24 -9.61 20.91 8.03
C ARG A 24 -9.68 22.09 7.07
N VAL A 25 -9.07 23.19 7.48
CA VAL A 25 -8.89 24.42 6.71
C VAL A 25 -7.39 24.67 6.56
N SER A 26 -6.90 24.96 5.35
CA SER A 26 -5.48 25.24 5.08
C SER A 26 -5.35 26.37 4.06
N GLY A 27 -4.44 27.29 4.31
CA GLY A 27 -4.10 28.36 3.39
C GLY A 27 -3.87 29.71 4.06
N PRO A 28 -3.52 30.75 3.27
CA PRO A 28 -3.09 32.05 3.79
C PRO A 28 -4.18 32.77 4.59
N ASP A 29 -5.46 32.60 4.25
CA ASP A 29 -6.59 33.28 4.89
C ASP A 29 -7.30 32.41 5.94
N ALA A 30 -6.75 31.24 6.32
CA ALA A 30 -7.41 30.28 7.22
C ALA A 30 -7.90 30.92 8.52
N TYR A 31 -7.07 31.74 9.18
CA TYR A 31 -7.42 32.41 10.41
C TYR A 31 -8.47 33.53 10.21
N GLY A 32 -8.38 34.24 9.09
CA GLY A 32 -9.35 35.28 8.74
C GLY A 32 -10.74 34.69 8.44
N ILE A 33 -10.79 33.60 7.71
CA ILE A 33 -12.04 32.94 7.34
C ILE A 33 -12.69 32.27 8.56
N VAL A 34 -11.93 31.48 9.32
CA VAL A 34 -12.45 30.81 10.53
C VAL A 34 -12.88 31.86 11.57
N GLY A 35 -12.18 32.99 11.67
CA GLY A 35 -12.57 34.07 12.56
C GLY A 35 -13.94 34.69 12.30
N LYS A 36 -14.50 34.53 11.08
CA LYS A 36 -15.85 35.02 10.74
C LYS A 36 -16.97 34.06 11.20
N ILE A 37 -16.65 32.77 11.35
CA ILE A 37 -17.65 31.74 11.63
C ILE A 37 -17.47 31.08 13.00
N PHE A 38 -16.42 31.38 13.75
CA PHE A 38 -16.14 30.74 15.03
C PHE A 38 -16.24 31.76 16.17
N ALA A 39 -17.14 31.51 17.12
CA ALA A 39 -17.35 32.33 18.32
C ALA A 39 -16.72 31.64 19.54
N PRO A 40 -15.60 32.14 20.09
CA PRO A 40 -14.99 31.57 21.29
C PRO A 40 -15.89 31.70 22.52
N VAL A 41 -16.01 30.62 23.31
CA VAL A 41 -16.73 30.65 24.61
C VAL A 41 -16.02 31.61 25.59
N ARG A 42 -14.70 31.65 25.59
CA ARG A 42 -13.93 32.48 26.47
C ARG A 42 -13.85 33.92 25.96
N GLN A 43 -14.43 34.87 26.72
CA GLN A 43 -14.38 36.29 26.39
C GLN A 43 -12.94 36.82 26.28
N GLY A 44 -12.71 37.71 25.32
CA GLY A 44 -11.39 38.30 25.04
C GLY A 44 -10.40 37.40 24.30
N LYS A 45 -10.85 36.25 23.79
CA LYS A 45 -10.09 35.40 22.86
C LYS A 45 -10.58 35.62 21.44
N SER A 46 -9.66 35.61 20.48
CA SER A 46 -9.99 35.67 19.07
C SER A 46 -9.20 34.59 18.30
N VAL A 47 -9.72 34.18 17.16
CA VAL A 47 -9.04 33.25 16.25
C VAL A 47 -7.73 33.89 15.74
N ALA A 48 -7.75 35.18 15.45
CA ALA A 48 -6.60 35.92 14.93
C ALA A 48 -5.38 35.87 15.86
N ASP A 49 -5.60 35.90 17.18
CA ASP A 49 -4.56 35.91 18.20
C ASP A 49 -4.13 34.48 18.62
N ALA A 50 -4.77 33.42 18.06
CA ALA A 50 -4.44 32.04 18.41
C ALA A 50 -3.02 31.69 17.97
N LYS A 51 -2.26 31.13 18.90
CA LYS A 51 -0.90 30.63 18.64
C LYS A 51 -0.96 29.23 18.04
N GLY A 52 0.05 28.86 17.28
CA GLY A 52 0.21 27.46 16.82
C GLY A 52 0.26 26.48 18.00
N TYR A 53 -0.22 25.27 17.78
CA TYR A 53 -0.33 24.18 18.76
C TYR A 53 -1.20 24.52 19.98
N THR A 54 -2.27 25.27 19.75
CA THR A 54 -3.25 25.60 20.80
C THR A 54 -4.64 25.12 20.38
N ALA A 55 -5.53 24.99 21.39
CA ALA A 55 -6.93 24.64 21.19
C ALA A 55 -7.83 25.74 21.76
N MET A 56 -9.02 25.86 21.18
CA MET A 56 -10.05 26.80 21.65
C MET A 56 -11.44 26.15 21.55
N LEU A 57 -12.22 26.27 22.63
CA LEU A 57 -13.62 25.87 22.61
C LEU A 57 -14.46 27.07 22.17
N GLY A 58 -15.44 26.83 21.32
CA GLY A 58 -16.34 27.84 20.79
C GLY A 58 -17.58 27.20 20.15
N HIS A 59 -18.30 28.01 19.41
CA HIS A 59 -19.43 27.58 18.58
C HIS A 59 -19.18 27.99 17.14
N TYR A 60 -19.55 27.16 16.18
CA TYR A 60 -19.55 27.62 14.80
C TYR A 60 -20.88 28.26 14.44
N LEU A 61 -20.81 29.27 13.58
CA LEU A 61 -21.94 30.09 13.17
C LEU A 61 -22.25 29.81 11.70
N LEU A 62 -23.53 29.48 11.39
CA LEU A 62 -24.03 29.42 10.03
C LEU A 62 -25.10 30.50 9.86
N HIS A 63 -24.90 31.41 8.92
CA HIS A 63 -25.77 32.58 8.70
C HIS A 63 -26.05 33.41 9.97
N GLY A 64 -25.08 33.45 10.88
CA GLY A 64 -25.17 34.19 12.14
C GLY A 64 -25.86 33.47 13.28
N ALA A 65 -26.36 32.27 13.09
CA ALA A 65 -26.92 31.42 14.12
C ALA A 65 -25.88 30.41 14.65
N GLU A 66 -25.84 30.24 15.98
CA GLU A 66 -25.06 29.18 16.60
C GLU A 66 -25.63 27.80 16.23
N MET A 67 -24.78 26.94 15.68
CA MET A 67 -25.20 25.59 15.21
C MET A 67 -24.75 24.49 16.15
N ASP A 68 -23.47 24.49 16.54
CA ASP A 68 -22.91 23.41 17.35
C ASP A 68 -21.71 23.90 18.16
N GLU A 69 -21.42 23.21 19.27
CA GLU A 69 -20.18 23.38 20.02
C GLU A 69 -19.03 22.82 19.18
N CYS A 70 -17.94 23.58 19.10
CA CYS A 70 -16.82 23.29 18.22
C CYS A 70 -15.50 23.45 18.96
N VAL A 71 -14.60 22.50 18.78
CA VAL A 71 -13.20 22.61 19.23
C VAL A 71 -12.33 22.94 18.02
N ALA A 72 -11.67 24.09 18.06
CA ALA A 72 -10.71 24.53 17.06
C ALA A 72 -9.28 24.22 17.51
N LEU A 73 -8.50 23.54 16.66
CA LEU A 73 -7.06 23.33 16.80
C LEU A 73 -6.33 24.22 15.81
N PHE A 74 -5.30 24.95 16.29
CA PHE A 74 -4.59 25.96 15.53
C PHE A 74 -3.16 25.54 15.23
N PHE A 75 -2.73 25.67 13.98
CA PHE A 75 -1.37 25.43 13.52
C PHE A 75 -0.91 26.61 12.67
N ARG A 76 0.25 27.17 12.98
CA ARG A 76 0.84 28.26 12.21
C ARG A 76 1.92 27.76 11.27
N ALA A 77 1.96 28.33 10.08
CA ALA A 77 3.04 28.12 9.15
C ALA A 77 4.42 28.42 9.77
N PRO A 78 5.48 27.66 9.43
CA PRO A 78 5.52 26.46 8.61
C PRO A 78 5.22 25.17 9.38
N HIS A 79 4.84 25.26 10.66
CA HIS A 79 4.69 24.12 11.58
C HIS A 79 3.26 23.56 11.55
N SER A 80 2.85 23.02 10.40
CA SER A 80 1.56 22.39 10.17
C SER A 80 1.71 21.19 9.25
N TYR A 81 0.61 20.50 8.93
CA TYR A 81 0.61 19.40 7.97
C TYR A 81 1.02 19.84 6.57
N THR A 82 0.40 20.90 6.07
CA THR A 82 0.64 21.45 4.72
C THR A 82 1.84 22.40 4.64
N GLY A 83 2.36 22.87 5.78
CA GLY A 83 3.33 23.97 5.82
C GLY A 83 2.68 25.36 5.76
N GLU A 84 1.36 25.44 5.58
CA GLU A 84 0.56 26.67 5.60
C GLU A 84 -0.04 26.91 7.00
N ASP A 85 -0.80 28.01 7.17
CA ASP A 85 -1.69 28.15 8.32
C ASP A 85 -2.82 27.12 8.23
N VAL A 86 -3.00 26.29 9.27
CA VAL A 86 -4.01 25.25 9.32
C VAL A 86 -4.86 25.37 10.57
N ILE A 87 -6.17 25.16 10.40
CA ILE A 87 -7.12 25.06 11.52
C ILE A 87 -7.95 23.80 11.32
N GLU A 88 -8.09 23.00 12.38
CA GLU A 88 -9.01 21.86 12.41
C GLU A 88 -10.17 22.18 13.34
N LEU A 89 -11.38 22.08 12.82
CA LEU A 89 -12.63 22.35 13.52
C LEU A 89 -13.35 21.02 13.74
N SER A 90 -13.50 20.64 15.01
CA SER A 90 -14.18 19.40 15.39
C SER A 90 -15.56 19.72 15.98
N VAL A 91 -16.58 19.14 15.40
CA VAL A 91 -18.01 19.25 15.77
C VAL A 91 -18.59 17.87 16.08
N HIS A 92 -19.85 17.77 16.55
CA HIS A 92 -20.51 16.49 16.67
C HIS A 92 -20.63 15.79 15.31
N GLY A 93 -20.43 14.47 15.29
CA GLY A 93 -20.22 13.64 14.09
C GLY A 93 -21.52 13.31 13.32
N GLY A 94 -22.52 14.17 13.35
CA GLY A 94 -23.69 14.08 12.49
C GLY A 94 -23.43 14.70 11.12
N THR A 95 -23.97 14.13 10.06
CA THR A 95 -23.79 14.64 8.69
C THR A 95 -24.26 16.09 8.57
N ALA A 96 -25.40 16.44 9.18
CA ALA A 96 -25.93 17.82 9.15
C ALA A 96 -24.98 18.84 9.79
N MET A 97 -24.27 18.47 10.87
CA MET A 97 -23.31 19.39 11.54
C MET A 97 -22.04 19.55 10.71
N ALA A 98 -21.55 18.46 10.13
CA ALA A 98 -20.36 18.49 9.25
C ALA A 98 -20.62 19.29 7.96
N ASP A 99 -21.76 19.06 7.31
CA ASP A 99 -22.17 19.76 6.09
C ASP A 99 -22.42 21.24 6.35
N GLY A 100 -23.08 21.57 7.48
CA GLY A 100 -23.30 22.95 7.89
C GLY A 100 -22.01 23.70 8.18
N LEU A 101 -20.99 23.04 8.77
CA LEU A 101 -19.68 23.63 9.00
C LEU A 101 -18.94 23.87 7.67
N LEU A 102 -19.00 22.92 6.72
CA LEU A 102 -18.44 23.10 5.38
C LEU A 102 -19.10 24.24 4.64
N GLU A 103 -20.46 24.35 4.68
CA GLU A 103 -21.21 25.45 4.09
C GLU A 103 -20.80 26.80 4.68
N ALA A 104 -20.65 26.89 6.00
CA ALA A 104 -20.23 28.10 6.68
C ALA A 104 -18.83 28.54 6.23
N LEU A 105 -17.87 27.60 6.11
CA LEU A 105 -16.51 27.87 5.65
C LEU A 105 -16.47 28.32 4.18
N ILE A 106 -17.20 27.63 3.31
CA ILE A 106 -17.27 27.99 1.88
C ILE A 106 -17.90 29.36 1.70
N THR A 107 -19.00 29.64 2.42
CA THR A 107 -19.66 30.95 2.41
C THR A 107 -18.75 32.06 2.91
N ALA A 108 -17.89 31.75 3.90
CA ALA A 108 -16.91 32.71 4.45
C ALA A 108 -15.68 32.94 3.55
N GLY A 109 -15.47 32.12 2.51
CA GLY A 109 -14.44 32.31 1.49
C GLY A 109 -13.44 31.15 1.30
N CYS A 110 -13.67 29.96 1.89
CA CYS A 110 -12.90 28.77 1.55
C CYS A 110 -13.32 28.19 0.21
N ALA A 111 -12.38 27.62 -0.53
CA ALA A 111 -12.65 26.71 -1.64
C ALA A 111 -12.75 25.27 -1.14
N PRO A 112 -13.60 24.41 -1.72
CA PRO A 112 -13.58 22.99 -1.45
C PRO A 112 -12.24 22.39 -1.91
N ALA A 113 -11.61 21.57 -1.04
CA ALA A 113 -10.38 20.87 -1.41
C ALA A 113 -10.67 19.70 -2.37
N GLY A 114 -9.79 19.51 -3.33
CA GLY A 114 -9.75 18.33 -4.19
C GLY A 114 -9.18 17.08 -3.50
N PRO A 115 -9.18 15.92 -4.19
CA PRO A 115 -8.54 14.70 -3.71
C PRO A 115 -7.05 14.94 -3.42
N GLY A 116 -6.57 14.55 -2.24
CA GLY A 116 -5.17 14.66 -1.85
C GLY A 116 -4.60 16.08 -1.74
N GLU A 117 -5.41 17.13 -1.85
CA GLU A 117 -4.89 18.49 -1.99
C GLU A 117 -4.07 18.97 -0.80
N PHE A 118 -4.42 18.60 0.43
CA PHE A 118 -3.59 18.95 1.61
C PHE A 118 -2.22 18.27 1.56
N THR A 119 -2.15 17.01 1.12
CA THR A 119 -0.87 16.28 0.99
C THR A 119 -0.07 16.82 -0.19
N ARG A 120 -0.71 17.22 -1.28
CA ARG A 120 -0.08 17.89 -2.42
C ARG A 120 0.58 19.20 -1.97
N ARG A 121 -0.12 20.04 -1.21
CA ARG A 121 0.44 21.29 -0.64
C ARG A 121 1.60 21.02 0.30
N ALA A 122 1.52 19.95 1.09
CA ALA A 122 2.64 19.51 1.94
C ALA A 122 3.88 19.12 1.10
N LEU A 123 3.70 18.46 -0.04
CA LEU A 123 4.77 18.16 -1.00
C LEU A 123 5.33 19.44 -1.62
N GLU A 124 4.48 20.33 -2.13
CA GLU A 124 4.87 21.60 -2.77
C GLU A 124 5.60 22.55 -1.80
N ASN A 125 5.22 22.52 -0.53
CA ASN A 125 5.87 23.27 0.55
C ASN A 125 7.10 22.56 1.15
N GLY A 126 7.56 21.44 0.55
CA GLY A 126 8.76 20.72 1.00
C GLY A 126 8.63 20.03 2.37
N ARG A 127 7.40 19.83 2.87
CA ARG A 127 7.15 19.10 4.14
C ARG A 127 7.39 17.61 4.02
N MET A 128 7.25 17.07 2.84
CA MET A 128 7.47 15.65 2.53
C MET A 128 7.92 15.47 1.08
N SER A 129 8.56 14.35 0.78
CA SER A 129 8.88 13.93 -0.58
C SER A 129 7.68 13.25 -1.24
N LEU A 130 7.72 13.07 -2.57
CA LEU A 130 6.68 12.33 -3.29
C LEU A 130 6.50 10.90 -2.77
N THR A 131 7.61 10.21 -2.43
CA THR A 131 7.55 8.85 -1.84
C THR A 131 6.87 8.83 -0.47
N GLN A 132 7.01 9.89 0.33
CA GLN A 132 6.32 10.03 1.61
C GLN A 132 4.83 10.39 1.41
N ALA A 133 4.51 11.21 0.40
CA ALA A 133 3.14 11.51 0.03
C ALA A 133 2.39 10.23 -0.35
N GLU A 134 2.94 9.40 -1.24
CA GLU A 134 2.37 8.09 -1.58
C GLU A 134 2.16 7.22 -0.33
N ALA A 135 3.11 7.25 0.62
CA ALA A 135 3.02 6.47 1.86
C ALA A 135 1.88 6.91 2.80
N VAL A 136 1.34 8.12 2.66
CA VAL A 136 0.17 8.56 3.46
C VAL A 136 -1.02 7.65 3.21
N MET A 137 -1.31 7.31 1.94
CA MET A 137 -2.41 6.40 1.60
C MET A 137 -2.13 4.97 2.06
N GLU A 138 -0.87 4.52 1.99
CA GLU A 138 -0.47 3.22 2.52
C GLU A 138 -0.71 3.11 4.04
N VAL A 139 -0.44 4.17 4.81
CA VAL A 139 -0.72 4.19 6.26
C VAL A 139 -2.22 4.09 6.54
N ILE A 140 -3.04 4.77 5.74
CA ILE A 140 -4.50 4.75 5.90
C ILE A 140 -5.09 3.38 5.55
N ALA A 141 -4.57 2.75 4.48
CA ALA A 141 -5.04 1.46 3.99
C ALA A 141 -4.40 0.26 4.72
N ALA A 142 -3.35 0.48 5.52
CA ALA A 142 -2.58 -0.58 6.14
C ALA A 142 -3.42 -1.49 7.02
N ASN A 143 -3.25 -2.79 6.82
CA ASN A 143 -3.92 -3.83 7.59
C ASN A 143 -2.92 -4.59 8.48
N GLY A 144 -3.28 -4.77 9.74
CA GLY A 144 -2.44 -5.46 10.71
C GLY A 144 -1.17 -4.70 11.12
N ARG A 145 -0.47 -5.22 12.13
CA ARG A 145 0.68 -4.52 12.73
C ARG A 145 1.88 -4.38 11.79
N GLN A 146 2.17 -5.41 11.01
CA GLN A 146 3.33 -5.38 10.11
C GLN A 146 3.09 -4.48 8.89
N GLY A 147 1.87 -4.52 8.31
CA GLY A 147 1.49 -3.59 7.25
C GLY A 147 1.58 -2.13 7.69
N ALA A 148 1.08 -1.83 8.90
CA ALA A 148 1.19 -0.49 9.50
C ALA A 148 2.65 -0.08 9.76
N ALA A 149 3.52 -1.00 10.21
CA ALA A 149 4.94 -0.74 10.42
C ALA A 149 5.67 -0.43 9.09
N LEU A 150 5.39 -1.19 8.02
CA LEU A 150 5.92 -0.93 6.68
C LEU A 150 5.49 0.43 6.14
N ALA A 151 4.19 0.74 6.22
CA ALA A 151 3.65 2.02 5.76
C ALA A 151 4.25 3.19 6.56
N LYS A 152 4.40 3.03 7.89
CA LYS A 152 5.09 3.99 8.75
C LYS A 152 6.55 4.19 8.36
N SER A 153 7.29 3.10 8.08
CA SER A 153 8.69 3.15 7.61
C SER A 153 8.83 3.96 6.32
N ALA A 154 7.89 3.79 5.37
CA ALA A 154 7.85 4.57 4.14
C ALA A 154 7.55 6.05 4.40
N LEU A 155 6.56 6.35 5.27
CA LEU A 155 6.21 7.72 5.68
C LEU A 155 7.37 8.42 6.41
N ASP A 156 8.17 7.68 7.19
CA ASP A 156 9.39 8.19 7.85
C ASP A 156 10.53 8.48 6.87
N GLY A 157 10.32 8.25 5.57
CA GLY A 157 11.27 8.58 4.50
C GLY A 157 12.46 7.62 4.40
N ARG A 158 12.36 6.39 4.92
CA ARG A 158 13.46 5.41 4.85
C ARG A 158 13.80 5.04 3.41
N LEU A 159 12.79 4.94 2.53
CA LEU A 159 13.02 4.72 1.09
C LEU A 159 13.79 5.87 0.47
N ALA A 160 13.35 7.12 0.68
CA ALA A 160 14.03 8.30 0.15
C ALA A 160 15.50 8.37 0.61
N LYS A 161 15.77 8.06 1.89
CA LYS A 161 17.14 7.99 2.42
C LYS A 161 17.98 6.89 1.77
N ARG A 162 17.39 5.73 1.49
CA ARG A 162 18.08 4.61 0.83
C ARG A 162 18.40 4.95 -0.62
N ILE A 163 17.43 5.50 -1.35
CA ILE A 163 17.62 5.94 -2.74
C ILE A 163 18.62 7.09 -2.82
N GLY A 164 18.57 8.07 -1.91
CA GLY A 164 19.54 9.17 -1.85
C GLY A 164 20.98 8.72 -1.70
N LYS A 165 21.26 7.61 -0.97
CA LYS A 165 22.60 7.02 -0.91
C LYS A 165 23.05 6.47 -2.27
N ILE A 166 22.13 5.80 -3.00
CA ILE A 166 22.40 5.27 -4.34
C ILE A 166 22.66 6.45 -5.30
N GLN A 167 21.79 7.47 -5.28
CA GLN A 167 21.94 8.69 -6.10
C GLN A 167 23.30 9.35 -5.83
N THR A 168 23.69 9.57 -4.57
CA THR A 168 24.95 10.20 -4.21
C THR A 168 26.15 9.40 -4.75
N ALA A 169 26.13 8.07 -4.61
CA ALA A 169 27.21 7.22 -5.14
C ALA A 169 27.34 7.31 -6.66
N LEU A 170 26.21 7.26 -7.38
CA LEU A 170 26.17 7.37 -8.83
C LEU A 170 26.50 8.78 -9.35
N GLN A 171 26.04 9.83 -8.65
CA GLN A 171 26.41 11.22 -8.97
C GLN A 171 27.88 11.48 -8.80
N THR A 172 28.52 10.97 -7.72
CA THR A 172 29.95 11.07 -7.50
C THR A 172 30.70 10.37 -8.62
N LEU A 173 30.26 9.16 -9.02
CA LEU A 173 30.84 8.42 -10.12
C LEU A 173 30.72 9.16 -11.45
N ASN A 174 29.53 9.72 -11.73
CA ASN A 174 29.26 10.49 -12.94
C ASN A 174 30.09 11.77 -13.01
N ALA A 175 30.19 12.50 -11.90
CA ALA A 175 31.00 13.70 -11.82
C ALA A 175 32.49 13.40 -12.08
N HIS A 176 33.02 12.30 -11.52
CA HIS A 176 34.39 11.85 -11.75
C HIS A 176 34.60 11.48 -13.24
N LEU A 177 33.67 10.75 -13.83
CA LEU A 177 33.69 10.37 -15.23
C LEU A 177 33.69 11.60 -16.15
N THR A 178 32.81 12.56 -15.89
CA THR A 178 32.73 13.81 -16.65
C THR A 178 34.01 14.61 -16.56
N ALA A 179 34.55 14.77 -15.35
CA ALA A 179 35.82 15.47 -15.15
C ALA A 179 36.97 14.82 -15.91
N TRP A 180 37.04 13.47 -15.90
CA TRP A 180 38.11 12.75 -16.61
C TRP A 180 37.99 12.83 -18.13
N VAL A 181 36.75 12.91 -18.68
CA VAL A 181 36.52 13.06 -20.11
C VAL A 181 36.74 14.50 -20.60
N ASP A 182 36.27 15.50 -19.84
CA ASP A 182 36.26 16.91 -20.26
C ASP A 182 37.62 17.59 -20.02
N TYR A 183 38.44 17.09 -19.05
CA TYR A 183 39.69 17.69 -18.67
C TYR A 183 40.85 16.67 -18.71
N PRO A 184 41.17 16.10 -19.89
CA PRO A 184 42.21 15.07 -20.04
C PRO A 184 43.61 15.56 -19.77
N GLU A 185 43.84 16.87 -19.70
CA GLU A 185 45.15 17.49 -19.42
C GLU A 185 45.36 17.85 -17.94
N GLU A 186 44.29 17.68 -17.11
CA GLU A 186 44.39 17.92 -15.67
C GLU A 186 44.69 16.60 -14.93
N ASP A 187 45.31 16.70 -13.73
CA ASP A 187 45.66 15.56 -12.86
C ASP A 187 44.40 14.93 -12.23
N VAL A 188 43.36 14.62 -13.04
CA VAL A 188 42.21 13.87 -12.58
C VAL A 188 42.61 12.41 -12.43
N PRO A 189 42.44 11.79 -11.23
CA PRO A 189 42.82 10.40 -11.05
C PRO A 189 42.09 9.50 -12.04
N GLU A 190 42.79 8.57 -12.66
CA GLU A 190 42.20 7.61 -13.58
C GLU A 190 41.18 6.74 -12.86
N LEU A 191 39.95 6.67 -13.41
CA LEU A 191 38.93 5.81 -12.94
C LEU A 191 39.15 4.39 -13.49
N SER A 192 39.64 3.47 -12.66
CA SER A 192 39.81 2.08 -13.10
C SER A 192 38.50 1.42 -13.42
N ASP A 193 38.45 0.58 -14.46
CA ASP A 193 37.26 -0.20 -14.83
C ASP A 193 36.76 -1.04 -13.67
N ALA A 194 37.63 -1.59 -12.86
CA ALA A 194 37.25 -2.38 -11.69
C ALA A 194 36.50 -1.54 -10.64
N ALA A 195 36.95 -0.31 -10.37
CA ALA A 195 36.28 0.60 -9.44
C ALA A 195 34.91 1.06 -10.00
N PHE A 196 34.87 1.42 -11.31
CA PHE A 196 33.65 1.82 -11.97
C PHE A 196 32.59 0.70 -11.94
N VAL A 197 32.89 -0.48 -12.47
CA VAL A 197 32.00 -1.64 -12.51
C VAL A 197 31.64 -2.11 -11.09
N GLY A 198 32.57 -2.04 -10.14
CA GLY A 198 32.37 -2.37 -8.75
C GLY A 198 31.26 -1.50 -8.12
N THR A 199 31.35 -0.17 -8.29
CA THR A 199 30.32 0.76 -7.78
C THR A 199 28.96 0.50 -8.43
N LEU A 200 28.90 0.34 -9.75
CA LEU A 200 27.64 0.04 -10.45
C LEU A 200 27.02 -1.27 -9.97
N THR A 201 27.83 -2.31 -9.77
CA THR A 201 27.38 -3.62 -9.30
C THR A 201 26.79 -3.54 -7.89
N GLU A 202 27.44 -2.79 -6.99
CA GLU A 202 26.95 -2.56 -5.63
C GLU A 202 25.58 -1.84 -5.64
N GLN A 203 25.46 -0.75 -6.42
CA GLN A 203 24.22 0.01 -6.46
C GLN A 203 23.10 -0.77 -7.16
N LYS A 204 23.43 -1.54 -8.21
CA LYS A 204 22.48 -2.48 -8.84
C LYS A 204 21.96 -3.51 -7.83
N ALA A 205 22.85 -4.13 -7.04
CA ALA A 205 22.45 -5.10 -6.01
C ALA A 205 21.54 -4.47 -4.95
N ALA A 206 21.78 -3.20 -4.58
CA ALA A 206 20.92 -2.46 -3.67
C ALA A 206 19.51 -2.25 -4.24
N LEU A 207 19.38 -1.98 -5.56
CA LEU A 207 18.08 -1.87 -6.24
C LEU A 207 17.40 -3.23 -6.38
N ASP A 208 18.14 -4.30 -6.73
CA ASP A 208 17.62 -5.67 -6.79
C ASP A 208 16.99 -6.09 -5.45
N ALA A 209 17.61 -5.75 -4.33
CA ALA A 209 17.07 -6.03 -3.00
C ALA A 209 15.75 -5.30 -2.74
N LEU A 210 15.62 -4.02 -3.15
CA LEU A 210 14.38 -3.25 -3.04
C LEU A 210 13.27 -3.84 -3.93
N ILE A 211 13.60 -4.17 -5.17
CA ILE A 211 12.67 -4.73 -6.16
C ILE A 211 12.14 -6.09 -5.70
N SER A 212 13.02 -6.97 -5.21
CA SER A 212 12.64 -8.32 -4.76
C SER A 212 11.69 -8.29 -3.54
N GLY A 213 11.79 -7.28 -2.68
CA GLY A 213 10.93 -7.11 -1.51
C GLY A 213 9.52 -6.57 -1.82
N TYR A 214 9.29 -6.02 -3.02
CA TYR A 214 8.07 -5.31 -3.36
C TYR A 214 6.80 -6.15 -3.20
N SER A 215 6.78 -7.35 -3.78
CA SER A 215 5.59 -8.24 -3.76
C SER A 215 5.24 -8.68 -2.33
N ALA A 216 6.23 -9.09 -1.54
CA ALA A 216 6.01 -9.45 -0.14
C ALA A 216 5.53 -8.25 0.70
N GLY A 217 6.09 -7.06 0.46
CA GLY A 217 5.63 -5.83 1.08
C GLY A 217 4.18 -5.48 0.72
N ALA A 218 3.77 -5.65 -0.53
CA ALA A 218 2.39 -5.44 -0.98
C ALA A 218 1.41 -6.39 -0.28
N VAL A 219 1.78 -7.67 -0.14
CA VAL A 219 0.98 -8.66 0.60
C VAL A 219 0.78 -8.24 2.06
N LEU A 220 1.82 -7.73 2.73
CA LEU A 220 1.70 -7.30 4.13
C LEU A 220 0.84 -6.03 4.29
N ARG A 221 0.86 -5.11 3.31
CA ARG A 221 0.06 -3.88 3.35
C ARG A 221 -1.41 -4.10 2.99
N HIS A 222 -1.67 -4.79 1.88
CA HIS A 222 -3.01 -4.89 1.30
C HIS A 222 -3.67 -6.25 1.54
N GLY A 223 -2.89 -7.26 1.97
CA GLY A 223 -3.33 -8.65 2.01
C GLY A 223 -3.16 -9.34 0.67
N VAL A 224 -3.67 -10.56 0.58
CA VAL A 224 -3.65 -11.37 -0.63
C VAL A 224 -5.03 -11.98 -0.88
N ASP A 225 -5.46 -11.92 -2.14
CA ASP A 225 -6.68 -12.58 -2.59
C ASP A 225 -6.47 -14.09 -2.59
N CYS A 226 -7.27 -14.78 -1.78
CA CYS A 226 -7.11 -16.20 -1.51
C CYS A 226 -8.37 -16.98 -1.87
N VAL A 227 -8.18 -18.02 -2.67
CA VAL A 227 -9.26 -18.93 -3.12
C VAL A 227 -9.10 -20.30 -2.47
N LEU A 228 -10.20 -20.81 -1.89
CA LEU A 228 -10.28 -22.19 -1.39
C LEU A 228 -10.89 -23.10 -2.46
N LEU A 229 -10.13 -24.08 -2.94
CA LEU A 229 -10.55 -25.04 -3.96
C LEU A 229 -10.45 -26.47 -3.44
N GLY A 230 -11.26 -27.36 -3.99
CA GLY A 230 -11.30 -28.80 -3.64
C GLY A 230 -12.68 -29.39 -3.91
N ARG A 231 -12.77 -30.72 -3.94
CA ARG A 231 -14.04 -31.44 -4.13
C ARG A 231 -15.07 -31.13 -3.05
N PRO A 232 -16.35 -31.45 -3.25
CA PRO A 232 -17.35 -31.44 -2.19
C PRO A 232 -16.90 -32.30 -1.00
N ASN A 233 -17.27 -31.89 0.22
CA ASN A 233 -17.02 -32.63 1.47
C ASN A 233 -15.55 -32.86 1.89
N VAL A 234 -14.55 -32.24 1.24
CA VAL A 234 -13.14 -32.30 1.72
C VAL A 234 -12.89 -31.42 2.96
N GLY A 235 -13.86 -30.59 3.35
CA GLY A 235 -13.79 -29.74 4.54
C GLY A 235 -13.44 -28.28 4.27
N LYS A 236 -13.71 -27.76 3.06
CA LYS A 236 -13.50 -26.34 2.72
C LYS A 236 -14.23 -25.39 3.70
N SER A 237 -15.54 -25.61 3.91
CA SER A 237 -16.33 -24.77 4.83
C SER A 237 -15.86 -24.86 6.27
N THR A 238 -15.35 -26.04 6.70
CA THR A 238 -14.75 -26.20 8.04
C THR A 238 -13.46 -25.40 8.15
N LEU A 239 -12.61 -25.45 7.13
CA LEU A 239 -11.38 -24.65 7.06
C LEU A 239 -11.70 -23.16 7.03
N LEU A 240 -12.66 -22.75 6.19
CA LEU A 240 -13.12 -21.35 6.13
C LEU A 240 -13.59 -20.86 7.50
N ASN A 241 -14.44 -21.62 8.18
CA ASN A 241 -14.94 -21.27 9.51
C ASN A 241 -13.82 -21.24 10.57
N LEU A 242 -12.84 -22.12 10.48
CA LEU A 242 -11.66 -22.10 11.34
C LEU A 242 -10.87 -20.82 11.13
N LEU A 243 -10.56 -20.48 9.88
CA LEU A 243 -9.83 -19.26 9.54
C LEU A 243 -10.61 -17.99 9.97
N ALA A 244 -11.93 -17.99 9.75
CA ALA A 244 -12.82 -16.89 10.14
C ALA A 244 -12.99 -16.71 11.66
N GLY A 245 -12.84 -17.79 12.43
CA GLY A 245 -12.97 -17.76 13.89
C GLY A 245 -11.72 -17.30 14.61
N PHE A 246 -10.57 -17.31 13.97
CA PHE A 246 -9.28 -17.08 14.64
C PHE A 246 -8.94 -15.60 14.85
N ASP A 247 -9.28 -14.71 13.91
CA ASP A 247 -9.19 -13.26 14.12
C ASP A 247 -10.01 -12.55 13.03
N ARG A 248 -11.24 -12.16 13.35
CA ARG A 248 -12.05 -11.38 12.44
C ARG A 248 -11.42 -10.00 12.26
N ALA A 249 -10.76 -9.77 11.14
CA ALA A 249 -10.42 -8.42 10.75
C ALA A 249 -11.72 -7.60 10.70
N ILE A 250 -11.75 -6.48 11.42
CA ILE A 250 -12.87 -5.55 11.36
C ILE A 250 -12.88 -5.00 9.93
N VAL A 251 -13.77 -5.55 9.09
CA VAL A 251 -13.96 -5.04 7.72
C VAL A 251 -14.78 -3.78 7.84
N THR A 252 -14.12 -2.63 7.82
CA THR A 252 -14.78 -1.38 7.47
C THR A 252 -14.96 -1.38 5.95
N PRO A 253 -16.20 -1.19 5.43
CA PRO A 253 -16.39 -1.01 4.00
C PRO A 253 -15.66 0.27 3.58
N VAL A 254 -14.56 0.14 2.86
CA VAL A 254 -13.93 1.29 2.20
C VAL A 254 -14.79 1.58 0.97
N ALA A 255 -15.52 2.68 1.01
CA ALA A 255 -16.26 3.17 -0.14
C ALA A 255 -15.27 3.51 -1.26
N GLY A 256 -15.37 2.82 -2.39
CA GLY A 256 -14.56 3.10 -3.59
C GLY A 256 -13.94 1.87 -4.28
N THR A 257 -13.93 0.69 -3.67
CA THR A 257 -13.45 -0.53 -4.34
C THR A 257 -14.64 -1.32 -4.91
N THR A 258 -15.18 -0.83 -6.02
CA THR A 258 -16.16 -1.55 -6.82
C THR A 258 -15.44 -2.53 -7.75
N ARG A 259 -14.97 -3.67 -7.22
CA ARG A 259 -14.75 -4.88 -8.01
C ARG A 259 -14.64 -6.06 -7.03
N ASP A 260 -15.60 -6.97 -7.14
CA ASP A 260 -15.72 -8.26 -6.46
C ASP A 260 -15.99 -8.23 -4.94
N ILE A 261 -17.04 -8.94 -4.56
CA ILE A 261 -17.48 -9.12 -3.17
C ILE A 261 -16.41 -9.97 -2.47
N VAL A 262 -15.57 -9.35 -1.65
CA VAL A 262 -14.76 -10.05 -0.66
C VAL A 262 -15.73 -10.64 0.36
N GLU A 263 -15.93 -11.95 0.34
CA GLU A 263 -16.90 -12.59 1.24
C GLU A 263 -16.42 -12.55 2.69
N GLN A 264 -15.10 -12.66 2.91
CA GLN A 264 -14.51 -12.60 4.24
C GLN A 264 -13.02 -12.25 4.22
N ALA A 265 -12.61 -11.31 5.06
CA ALA A 265 -11.19 -11.04 5.30
C ALA A 265 -10.79 -11.64 6.65
N VAL A 266 -9.72 -12.44 6.66
CA VAL A 266 -9.19 -13.08 7.87
C VAL A 266 -7.71 -12.79 8.03
N GLN A 267 -7.24 -12.71 9.28
CA GLN A 267 -5.83 -12.55 9.57
C GLN A 267 -5.21 -13.93 9.85
N LEU A 268 -4.24 -14.33 9.04
CA LEU A 268 -3.47 -15.56 9.24
C LEU A 268 -2.01 -15.22 9.53
N GLY A 269 -1.64 -15.20 10.80
CA GLY A 269 -0.34 -14.69 11.23
C GLY A 269 -0.17 -13.22 10.90
N ASN A 270 0.83 -12.89 10.08
CA ASN A 270 1.09 -11.53 9.62
C ASN A 270 0.45 -11.17 8.26
N VAL A 271 -0.24 -12.12 7.63
CA VAL A 271 -0.85 -11.94 6.30
C VAL A 271 -2.37 -11.85 6.43
N ARG A 272 -2.96 -10.84 5.81
CA ARG A 272 -4.41 -10.76 5.61
C ARG A 272 -4.77 -11.56 4.36
N LEU A 273 -5.69 -12.53 4.52
CA LEU A 273 -6.29 -13.26 3.41
C LEU A 273 -7.66 -12.66 3.09
N ASN A 274 -7.85 -12.18 1.88
CA ASN A 274 -9.15 -11.83 1.33
C ASN A 274 -9.75 -13.10 0.75
N LEU A 275 -10.61 -13.77 1.51
CA LEU A 275 -11.18 -15.05 1.12
C LEU A 275 -12.34 -14.84 0.17
N PHE A 276 -12.25 -15.49 -0.98
CA PHE A 276 -13.35 -15.60 -1.94
C PHE A 276 -13.94 -17.00 -1.82
N ASP A 277 -15.23 -17.10 -1.46
CA ASP A 277 -15.90 -18.39 -1.40
C ASP A 277 -16.26 -18.88 -2.80
N THR A 278 -15.69 -20.02 -3.14
CA THR A 278 -16.09 -20.78 -4.32
C THR A 278 -17.22 -21.80 -3.99
N ALA A 279 -17.58 -21.91 -2.71
CA ALA A 279 -18.65 -22.79 -2.24
C ALA A 279 -20.04 -22.18 -2.34
N GLY A 280 -20.20 -20.95 -2.89
CA GLY A 280 -21.49 -20.30 -3.14
C GLY A 280 -22.39 -20.99 -4.19
N VAL A 281 -21.98 -22.16 -4.71
CA VAL A 281 -22.89 -23.11 -5.34
C VAL A 281 -23.50 -23.95 -4.23
N ARG A 282 -24.47 -23.37 -3.51
CA ARG A 282 -25.39 -24.14 -2.69
C ARG A 282 -25.97 -25.24 -3.58
N GLU A 283 -25.98 -26.48 -3.08
CA GLU A 283 -26.78 -27.59 -3.56
C GLU A 283 -28.22 -27.10 -3.86
N VAL A 284 -28.46 -26.69 -5.10
CA VAL A 284 -29.82 -26.55 -5.60
C VAL A 284 -30.11 -27.83 -6.32
N GLY A 285 -31.05 -28.59 -5.76
CA GLY A 285 -31.37 -29.91 -6.20
C GLY A 285 -31.85 -29.97 -7.66
N ALA A 286 -31.61 -31.10 -8.26
CA ALA A 286 -32.30 -31.77 -9.36
C ALA A 286 -32.36 -31.18 -10.78
N ASP A 287 -31.79 -29.97 -11.07
CA ASP A 287 -31.67 -29.48 -12.46
C ASP A 287 -30.22 -29.06 -12.82
N GLY A 288 -29.28 -29.96 -12.57
CA GLY A 288 -27.84 -29.78 -12.25
C GLY A 288 -26.91 -29.25 -13.33
N ASP A 289 -26.97 -29.68 -14.60
CA ASP A 289 -25.79 -29.60 -15.48
C ASP A 289 -25.32 -28.18 -15.90
N ALA A 290 -26.23 -27.24 -16.06
CA ALA A 290 -25.86 -25.89 -16.53
C ALA A 290 -25.36 -24.98 -15.40
N ILE A 291 -25.92 -25.11 -14.20
CA ILE A 291 -25.56 -24.30 -13.02
C ILE A 291 -24.23 -24.79 -12.44
N GLU A 292 -24.00 -26.10 -12.41
CA GLU A 292 -22.73 -26.69 -11.97
C GLU A 292 -21.58 -26.31 -12.89
N ALA A 293 -21.78 -26.33 -14.21
CA ALA A 293 -20.79 -25.89 -15.19
C ALA A 293 -20.45 -24.39 -15.09
N GLU A 294 -21.42 -23.53 -14.72
CA GLU A 294 -21.18 -22.12 -14.49
C GLU A 294 -20.44 -21.87 -13.17
N GLY A 295 -20.77 -22.60 -12.11
CA GLY A 295 -20.06 -22.56 -10.83
C GLY A 295 -18.58 -22.98 -10.97
N ILE A 296 -18.33 -24.05 -11.71
CA ILE A 296 -16.97 -24.51 -12.03
C ILE A 296 -16.21 -23.46 -12.85
N ARG A 297 -16.85 -22.83 -13.86
CA ARG A 297 -16.22 -21.76 -14.66
C ARG A 297 -15.86 -20.53 -13.82
N ARG A 298 -16.72 -20.13 -12.88
CA ARG A 298 -16.42 -19.02 -11.95
C ARG A 298 -15.27 -19.35 -11.02
N SER A 299 -15.22 -20.57 -10.49
CA SER A 299 -14.11 -21.04 -9.66
C SER A 299 -12.78 -21.01 -10.40
N TRP A 300 -12.78 -21.43 -11.68
CA TRP A 300 -11.57 -21.40 -12.49
C TRP A 300 -11.12 -19.99 -12.87
N ARG A 301 -12.04 -19.06 -13.13
CA ARG A 301 -11.70 -17.66 -13.37
C ARG A 301 -11.06 -17.02 -12.12
N LYS A 302 -11.62 -17.29 -10.94
CA LYS A 302 -11.06 -16.82 -9.67
C LYS A 302 -9.68 -17.45 -9.35
N LEU A 303 -9.44 -18.69 -9.76
CA LEU A 303 -8.11 -19.31 -9.69
C LEU A 303 -7.07 -18.50 -10.49
N ASP A 304 -7.45 -17.99 -11.66
CA ASP A 304 -6.54 -17.24 -12.53
C ASP A 304 -6.15 -15.87 -11.94
N GLU A 305 -7.03 -15.28 -11.15
CA GLU A 305 -6.88 -13.96 -10.53
C GLU A 305 -6.30 -14.04 -9.11
N ALA A 306 -6.35 -15.22 -8.46
CA ALA A 306 -5.94 -15.39 -7.07
C ALA A 306 -4.42 -15.21 -6.86
N GLY A 307 -4.05 -14.43 -5.86
CA GLY A 307 -2.68 -14.31 -5.39
C GLY A 307 -2.22 -15.48 -4.51
N LEU A 308 -3.18 -16.25 -3.95
CA LEU A 308 -2.93 -17.47 -3.18
C LEU A 308 -4.04 -18.49 -3.40
N VAL A 309 -3.68 -19.75 -3.57
CA VAL A 309 -4.62 -20.86 -3.67
C VAL A 309 -4.42 -21.83 -2.50
N LEU A 310 -5.49 -22.12 -1.76
CA LEU A 310 -5.54 -23.19 -0.80
C LEU A 310 -6.32 -24.35 -1.42
N ALA A 311 -5.59 -25.33 -1.98
CA ALA A 311 -6.18 -26.53 -2.56
C ALA A 311 -6.39 -27.59 -1.46
N VAL A 312 -7.65 -27.87 -1.13
CA VAL A 312 -8.03 -28.76 -0.01
C VAL A 312 -8.33 -30.16 -0.50
N PHE A 313 -7.61 -31.12 0.03
CA PHE A 313 -7.74 -32.56 -0.26
C PHE A 313 -8.14 -33.32 1.00
N ASP A 314 -8.90 -34.40 0.83
CA ASP A 314 -9.28 -35.30 1.92
C ASP A 314 -8.17 -36.35 2.15
N ALA A 315 -7.48 -36.27 3.30
CA ALA A 315 -6.39 -37.18 3.64
C ALA A 315 -6.86 -38.60 3.93
N ALA A 316 -8.17 -38.81 4.17
CA ALA A 316 -8.75 -40.11 4.46
C ALA A 316 -9.18 -40.90 3.19
N GLN A 317 -9.03 -40.30 2.00
CA GLN A 317 -9.46 -40.91 0.73
C GLN A 317 -8.34 -40.84 -0.32
N PRO A 318 -8.27 -41.80 -1.25
CA PRO A 318 -7.35 -41.71 -2.36
C PRO A 318 -7.70 -40.50 -3.25
N LEU A 319 -6.68 -39.90 -3.89
CA LEU A 319 -6.87 -38.80 -4.83
C LEU A 319 -7.70 -39.30 -6.05
N SER A 320 -8.69 -38.51 -6.40
CA SER A 320 -9.49 -38.75 -7.63
C SER A 320 -8.88 -38.02 -8.82
N ASP A 321 -9.44 -38.28 -10.02
CA ASP A 321 -9.06 -37.56 -11.23
C ASP A 321 -9.31 -36.08 -11.13
N ASP A 322 -10.39 -35.65 -10.44
CA ASP A 322 -10.69 -34.23 -10.17
C ASP A 322 -9.65 -33.59 -9.26
N ASP A 323 -9.15 -34.33 -8.24
CA ASP A 323 -8.06 -33.84 -7.38
C ASP A 323 -6.77 -33.63 -8.15
N LEU A 324 -6.46 -34.56 -9.08
CA LEU A 324 -5.29 -34.46 -9.94
C LEU A 324 -5.42 -33.32 -10.97
N GLU A 325 -6.61 -33.08 -11.49
CA GLU A 325 -6.87 -31.94 -12.39
C GLU A 325 -6.70 -30.62 -11.65
N LEU A 326 -7.24 -30.50 -10.44
CA LEU A 326 -7.02 -29.34 -9.58
C LEU A 326 -5.52 -29.13 -9.32
N ALA A 327 -4.79 -30.19 -8.97
CA ALA A 327 -3.35 -30.10 -8.72
C ALA A 327 -2.58 -29.61 -9.96
N ARG A 328 -2.88 -30.13 -11.16
CA ARG A 328 -2.27 -29.68 -12.42
C ARG A 328 -2.50 -28.18 -12.66
N ARG A 329 -3.71 -27.69 -12.40
CA ARG A 329 -4.06 -26.28 -12.61
C ARG A 329 -3.41 -25.34 -11.58
N CYS A 330 -3.04 -25.86 -10.41
CA CYS A 330 -2.28 -25.11 -9.40
C CYS A 330 -0.78 -25.03 -9.71
N GLN A 331 -0.28 -25.82 -10.66
CA GLN A 331 1.15 -25.86 -10.99
C GLN A 331 1.66 -24.49 -11.47
N GLY A 332 2.79 -24.03 -10.90
CA GLY A 332 3.40 -22.75 -11.25
C GLY A 332 2.75 -21.52 -10.58
N ARG A 333 1.70 -21.71 -9.78
CA ARG A 333 0.99 -20.65 -9.05
C ARG A 333 1.40 -20.63 -7.58
N PRO A 334 1.17 -19.53 -6.84
CA PRO A 334 1.26 -19.51 -5.38
C PRO A 334 0.14 -20.38 -4.78
N ALA A 335 0.40 -21.68 -4.62
CA ALA A 335 -0.59 -22.65 -4.16
C ALA A 335 -0.03 -23.54 -3.05
N ILE A 336 -0.89 -23.84 -2.07
CA ILE A 336 -0.63 -24.76 -0.96
C ILE A 336 -1.64 -25.90 -1.02
N ALA A 337 -1.15 -27.14 -0.97
CA ALA A 337 -2.01 -28.30 -0.78
C ALA A 337 -2.29 -28.49 0.71
N VAL A 338 -3.56 -28.42 1.10
CA VAL A 338 -4.03 -28.69 2.46
C VAL A 338 -4.60 -30.09 2.52
N LEU A 339 -3.87 -31.02 3.16
CA LEU A 339 -4.33 -32.40 3.39
C LEU A 339 -5.17 -32.42 4.66
N ASN A 340 -6.48 -32.17 4.52
CA ASN A 340 -7.41 -32.07 5.63
C ASN A 340 -7.90 -33.46 6.11
N LYS A 341 -8.53 -33.51 7.29
CA LYS A 341 -9.08 -34.69 7.95
C LYS A 341 -8.01 -35.73 8.36
N GLN A 342 -6.86 -35.24 8.81
CA GLN A 342 -5.78 -36.10 9.30
C GLN A 342 -6.20 -36.99 10.47
N ASP A 343 -7.22 -36.61 11.21
CA ASP A 343 -7.84 -37.39 12.30
C ASP A 343 -8.53 -38.66 11.81
N LEU A 344 -8.97 -38.68 10.54
CA LEU A 344 -9.64 -39.81 9.89
C LEU A 344 -8.69 -40.59 8.97
N ALA A 345 -7.48 -40.09 8.73
CA ALA A 345 -6.49 -40.76 7.90
C ALA A 345 -6.04 -42.04 8.62
N GLY A 346 -6.58 -43.16 8.14
CA GLY A 346 -6.06 -44.49 8.49
C GLY A 346 -4.67 -44.67 7.87
N LYS A 347 -4.15 -45.92 7.90
CA LYS A 347 -2.86 -46.30 7.27
C LYS A 347 -2.78 -46.13 5.72
N THR A 348 -3.77 -45.50 5.10
CA THR A 348 -3.75 -45.16 3.68
C THR A 348 -2.98 -43.86 3.53
N ASP A 349 -1.70 -44.00 3.23
CA ASP A 349 -0.89 -42.89 2.76
C ASP A 349 -1.55 -42.25 1.56
N VAL A 350 -2.12 -41.03 1.76
CA VAL A 350 -2.26 -40.12 0.61
C VAL A 350 -0.86 -39.89 0.07
N PRO A 351 -0.56 -40.28 -1.18
CA PRO A 351 0.82 -40.24 -1.65
C PRO A 351 1.21 -38.76 -1.75
N ARG A 352 1.89 -38.25 -0.71
CA ARG A 352 2.54 -36.94 -0.73
C ARG A 352 3.32 -36.74 -2.04
N GLY A 353 4.04 -37.80 -2.47
CA GLY A 353 4.79 -37.84 -3.72
C GLY A 353 3.97 -37.56 -4.96
N THR A 354 2.64 -37.79 -4.96
CA THR A 354 1.78 -37.49 -6.12
C THR A 354 1.47 -36.00 -6.24
N LEU A 355 1.46 -35.23 -5.10
CA LEU A 355 1.18 -33.80 -5.07
C LEU A 355 2.45 -32.94 -5.12
N GLU A 356 3.60 -33.46 -4.73
CA GLU A 356 4.90 -32.74 -4.72
C GLU A 356 5.28 -32.10 -6.08
N PRO A 357 4.96 -32.68 -7.25
CA PRO A 357 5.26 -32.02 -8.52
C PRO A 357 4.45 -30.74 -8.77
N TYR A 358 3.31 -30.57 -8.09
CA TYR A 358 2.37 -29.47 -8.33
C TYR A 358 2.41 -28.39 -7.25
N PHE A 359 2.84 -28.74 -6.03
CA PHE A 359 2.80 -27.83 -4.88
C PHE A 359 4.16 -27.72 -4.20
N LYS A 360 4.62 -26.49 -4.01
CA LYS A 360 5.83 -26.22 -3.22
C LYS A 360 5.63 -26.47 -1.73
N LYS A 361 4.40 -26.37 -1.24
CA LYS A 361 4.03 -26.56 0.17
C LYS A 361 2.83 -27.49 0.26
N ILE A 362 2.96 -28.51 1.13
CA ILE A 362 1.91 -29.48 1.43
C ILE A 362 1.76 -29.51 2.95
N VAL A 363 0.58 -29.14 3.43
CA VAL A 363 0.29 -28.96 4.88
C VAL A 363 -0.74 -30.02 5.31
N PRO A 364 -0.36 -30.98 6.15
CA PRO A 364 -1.31 -31.89 6.81
C PRO A 364 -2.08 -31.11 7.89
N MET A 365 -3.42 -31.31 7.92
CA MET A 365 -4.30 -30.53 8.77
C MET A 365 -5.51 -31.32 9.25
N CYS A 366 -6.02 -31.00 10.45
CA CYS A 366 -7.37 -31.30 10.89
C CYS A 366 -8.09 -29.97 11.15
N ALA A 367 -8.86 -29.48 10.18
CA ALA A 367 -9.53 -28.19 10.32
C ALA A 367 -10.57 -28.15 11.43
N ARG A 368 -11.17 -29.31 11.81
CA ARG A 368 -12.11 -29.41 12.91
C ARG A 368 -11.47 -29.10 14.26
N ASP A 369 -10.27 -29.60 14.49
CA ASP A 369 -9.56 -29.53 15.77
C ASP A 369 -8.42 -28.50 15.77
N ALA A 370 -8.34 -27.67 14.72
CA ALA A 370 -7.32 -26.63 14.49
C ALA A 370 -5.87 -27.17 14.46
N VAL A 371 -5.68 -28.49 14.30
CA VAL A 371 -4.34 -29.09 14.19
C VAL A 371 -3.75 -28.77 12.83
N GLY A 372 -2.50 -28.28 12.80
CA GLY A 372 -1.81 -27.87 11.58
C GLY A 372 -1.99 -26.40 11.17
N LEU A 373 -2.76 -25.61 11.94
CA LEU A 373 -3.00 -24.20 11.63
C LEU A 373 -1.70 -23.38 11.62
N GLN A 374 -0.80 -23.60 12.60
CA GLN A 374 0.49 -22.93 12.62
C GLN A 374 1.36 -23.29 11.40
N ALA A 375 1.36 -24.57 11.01
CA ALA A 375 2.08 -25.02 9.82
C ALA A 375 1.51 -24.39 8.53
N LEU A 376 0.19 -24.17 8.46
CA LEU A 376 -0.43 -23.44 7.35
C LEU A 376 -0.01 -21.96 7.36
N THR A 377 0.00 -21.33 8.52
CA THR A 377 0.46 -19.94 8.70
C THR A 377 1.90 -19.77 8.21
N ASP A 378 2.79 -20.65 8.64
CA ASP A 378 4.20 -20.62 8.26
C ASP A 378 4.37 -20.89 6.75
N ALA A 379 3.62 -21.84 6.20
CA ALA A 379 3.65 -22.16 4.78
C ALA A 379 3.17 -20.99 3.89
N VAL A 380 2.14 -20.25 4.34
CA VAL A 380 1.66 -19.04 3.66
C VAL A 380 2.72 -17.95 3.70
N ALA A 381 3.29 -17.67 4.88
CA ALA A 381 4.32 -16.66 5.05
C ALA A 381 5.57 -16.94 4.21
N ASP A 382 6.01 -18.19 4.18
CA ASP A 382 7.15 -18.63 3.35
C ASP A 382 6.86 -18.52 1.85
N LEU A 383 5.68 -19.00 1.41
CA LEU A 383 5.32 -19.01 -0.01
C LEU A 383 5.20 -17.59 -0.58
N LEU A 384 4.69 -16.65 0.21
CA LEU A 384 4.50 -15.24 -0.16
C LEU A 384 5.73 -14.38 0.16
N GLY A 385 6.80 -14.96 0.73
CA GLY A 385 8.05 -14.26 1.05
C GLY A 385 7.95 -13.27 2.20
N THR A 386 6.86 -13.32 3.00
CA THR A 386 6.64 -12.38 4.10
C THR A 386 7.37 -12.78 5.38
N ALA A 387 7.81 -14.03 5.50
CA ALA A 387 8.48 -14.55 6.70
C ALA A 387 9.81 -13.86 7.02
N GLN A 388 10.54 -13.39 5.99
CA GLN A 388 11.88 -12.81 6.12
C GLN A 388 11.89 -11.29 5.93
N LEU A 389 10.73 -10.67 5.67
CA LEU A 389 10.66 -9.24 5.44
C LEU A 389 10.82 -8.46 6.74
N ASP A 390 11.81 -7.57 6.80
CA ASP A 390 11.95 -6.63 7.91
C ASP A 390 10.95 -5.46 7.72
N PRO A 391 9.94 -5.34 8.61
CA PRO A 391 8.95 -4.28 8.50
C PRO A 391 9.52 -2.87 8.66
N GLU A 392 10.74 -2.76 9.19
CA GLU A 392 11.40 -1.48 9.38
C GLU A 392 12.35 -1.12 8.23
N ALA A 393 12.62 -2.04 7.31
CA ALA A 393 13.48 -1.79 6.16
C ALA A 393 12.84 -0.82 5.16
N ALA A 394 13.68 -0.21 4.32
CA ALA A 394 13.21 0.56 3.16
C ALA A 394 12.51 -0.35 2.16
N GLN A 395 11.30 0.01 1.74
CA GLN A 395 10.48 -0.77 0.80
C GLN A 395 9.88 0.13 -0.28
N LEU A 396 9.74 -0.42 -1.48
CA LEU A 396 8.93 0.18 -2.53
C LEU A 396 7.44 -0.03 -2.20
N CYS A 397 6.63 1.03 -2.33
CA CYS A 397 5.22 1.00 -1.94
C CYS A 397 4.25 1.09 -3.12
N SER A 398 4.67 1.67 -4.26
CA SER A 398 3.80 1.86 -5.42
C SER A 398 4.36 1.22 -6.68
N ALA A 399 3.47 0.96 -7.66
CA ALA A 399 3.87 0.45 -8.98
C ALA A 399 4.79 1.47 -9.71
N ARG A 400 4.57 2.77 -9.51
CA ARG A 400 5.41 3.84 -10.03
C ARG A 400 6.85 3.72 -9.50
N GLN A 401 7.00 3.55 -8.17
CA GLN A 401 8.31 3.37 -7.54
C GLN A 401 9.00 2.10 -8.03
N LEU A 402 8.27 0.99 -8.19
CA LEU A 402 8.80 -0.26 -8.72
C LEU A 402 9.29 -0.09 -10.16
N ALA A 403 8.48 0.56 -11.01
CA ALA A 403 8.86 0.81 -12.41
C ALA A 403 10.11 1.67 -12.51
N ALA A 404 10.23 2.73 -11.71
CA ALA A 404 11.38 3.60 -11.67
C ALA A 404 12.63 2.90 -11.15
N ALA A 405 12.52 2.12 -10.06
CA ALA A 405 13.63 1.31 -9.54
C ALA A 405 14.11 0.26 -10.55
N THR A 406 13.16 -0.36 -11.29
CA THR A 406 13.47 -1.35 -12.33
C THR A 406 14.22 -0.69 -13.49
N ARG A 407 13.76 0.47 -13.99
CA ARG A 407 14.47 1.23 -15.03
C ARG A 407 15.89 1.59 -14.60
N ALA A 408 16.08 2.09 -13.37
CA ALA A 408 17.39 2.43 -12.85
C ALA A 408 18.29 1.19 -12.78
N ARG A 409 17.80 0.06 -12.26
CA ARG A 409 18.51 -1.21 -12.20
C ARG A 409 18.94 -1.71 -13.58
N ASP A 410 18.04 -1.63 -14.58
CA ASP A 410 18.31 -2.08 -15.94
C ASP A 410 19.35 -1.20 -16.63
N ALA A 411 19.26 0.12 -16.47
CA ALA A 411 20.27 1.06 -16.97
C ALA A 411 21.66 0.81 -16.34
N LEU A 412 21.74 0.49 -15.04
CA LEU A 412 23.02 0.07 -14.41
C LEU A 412 23.53 -1.25 -14.99
N ALA A 413 22.64 -2.21 -15.27
CA ALA A 413 23.04 -3.47 -15.90
C ALA A 413 23.58 -3.26 -17.31
N GLU A 414 23.00 -2.36 -18.10
CA GLU A 414 23.48 -1.96 -19.43
C GLU A 414 24.82 -1.26 -19.36
N ALA A 415 25.04 -0.34 -18.39
CA ALA A 415 26.33 0.30 -18.16
C ALA A 415 27.45 -0.71 -17.84
N ILE A 416 27.15 -1.69 -16.97
CA ILE A 416 28.08 -2.78 -16.63
C ILE A 416 28.41 -3.61 -17.88
N ALA A 417 27.38 -4.02 -18.64
CA ALA A 417 27.54 -4.83 -19.85
C ALA A 417 28.34 -4.08 -20.93
N ALA A 418 28.10 -2.78 -21.10
CA ALA A 418 28.85 -1.95 -22.03
C ALA A 418 30.38 -1.99 -21.72
N ARG A 419 30.75 -1.83 -20.44
CA ARG A 419 32.15 -1.90 -20.04
C ARG A 419 32.77 -3.29 -20.22
N GLN A 420 32.05 -4.35 -19.86
CA GLN A 420 32.46 -5.74 -20.02
C GLN A 420 32.68 -6.14 -21.49
N ASN A 421 31.89 -5.56 -22.40
CA ASN A 421 32.01 -5.77 -23.85
C ASN A 421 33.02 -4.85 -24.53
N GLY A 422 33.77 -4.03 -23.78
CA GLY A 422 34.83 -3.16 -24.29
C GLY A 422 34.34 -1.86 -24.94
N PHE A 423 33.06 -1.46 -24.74
CA PHE A 423 32.61 -0.16 -25.18
C PHE A 423 33.27 0.98 -24.40
N GLY A 424 33.33 2.17 -25.00
CA GLY A 424 33.91 3.37 -24.39
C GLY A 424 33.16 3.79 -23.11
N LEU A 425 33.82 4.63 -22.29
CA LEU A 425 33.22 5.17 -21.05
C LEU A 425 32.03 6.09 -21.35
N ASP A 426 32.04 6.73 -22.53
CA ASP A 426 30.92 7.55 -23.03
C ASP A 426 29.61 6.78 -23.13
N ALA A 427 29.63 5.55 -23.66
CA ALA A 427 28.47 4.69 -23.71
C ALA A 427 27.95 4.33 -22.29
N ALA A 428 28.83 4.04 -21.35
CA ALA A 428 28.47 3.76 -19.98
C ALA A 428 27.94 5.01 -19.23
N ALA A 429 28.45 6.21 -19.58
CA ALA A 429 27.99 7.47 -19.01
C ALA A 429 26.53 7.79 -19.36
N VAL A 430 26.09 7.46 -20.59
CA VAL A 430 24.69 7.63 -21.00
C VAL A 430 23.79 6.76 -20.13
N CYS A 431 24.11 5.47 -19.99
CA CYS A 431 23.31 4.56 -19.14
C CYS A 431 23.32 4.98 -17.67
N LEU A 432 24.44 5.53 -17.16
CA LEU A 432 24.52 6.07 -15.81
C LEU A 432 23.62 7.29 -15.61
N THR A 433 23.53 8.16 -16.62
CA THR A 433 22.62 9.31 -16.61
C THR A 433 21.16 8.87 -16.62
N ASP A 434 20.81 7.86 -17.42
CA ASP A 434 19.47 7.28 -17.44
C ASP A 434 19.09 6.65 -16.10
N ALA A 435 20.03 5.96 -15.45
CA ALA A 435 19.83 5.41 -14.11
C ALA A 435 19.56 6.52 -13.08
N LEU A 436 20.34 7.61 -13.10
CA LEU A 436 20.13 8.76 -12.22
C LEU A 436 18.78 9.43 -12.46
N GLN A 437 18.39 9.61 -13.73
CA GLN A 437 17.09 10.17 -14.08
C GLN A 437 15.93 9.31 -13.53
N ALA A 438 16.01 8.00 -13.67
CA ALA A 438 15.01 7.09 -13.13
C ALA A 438 14.93 7.14 -11.59
N LEU A 439 16.05 7.38 -10.90
CA LEU A 439 16.06 7.57 -9.45
C LEU A 439 15.51 8.93 -9.03
N PHE A 440 15.70 10.00 -9.79
CA PHE A 440 15.06 11.30 -9.55
C PHE A 440 13.54 11.21 -9.77
N ASP A 441 13.10 10.47 -10.81
CA ASP A 441 11.68 10.17 -11.02
C ASP A 441 11.10 9.39 -9.84
N LEU A 442 11.85 8.45 -9.25
CA LEU A 442 11.44 7.66 -8.10
C LEU A 442 11.20 8.56 -6.88
N THR A 443 12.14 9.44 -6.54
CA THR A 443 12.05 10.34 -5.37
C THR A 443 11.08 11.50 -5.60
N GLY A 444 10.78 11.81 -6.87
CA GLY A 444 9.93 12.92 -7.27
C GLY A 444 10.67 14.25 -7.44
N GLU A 445 12.00 14.24 -7.39
CA GLU A 445 12.81 15.47 -7.58
C GLU A 445 12.61 16.09 -8.97
N ASN A 446 12.32 15.26 -9.99
CA ASN A 446 12.03 15.68 -11.36
C ASN A 446 10.62 15.25 -11.81
N ALA A 447 9.69 15.01 -10.86
CA ALA A 447 8.34 14.61 -11.22
C ALA A 447 7.63 15.72 -12.00
N SER A 448 7.03 15.34 -13.14
CA SER A 448 6.17 16.25 -13.90
C SER A 448 4.87 16.53 -13.16
N ASP A 449 4.21 17.66 -13.46
CA ASP A 449 2.89 17.97 -12.90
C ASP A 449 1.89 16.83 -13.17
N ALA A 450 1.95 16.22 -14.36
CA ALA A 450 1.10 15.07 -14.70
C ALA A 450 1.35 13.86 -13.79
N THR A 451 2.61 13.56 -13.44
CA THR A 451 2.93 12.48 -12.50
C THR A 451 2.40 12.79 -11.10
N ILE A 452 2.50 14.04 -10.67
CA ILE A 452 1.98 14.50 -9.38
C ILE A 452 0.45 14.35 -9.36
N GLU A 453 -0.24 14.80 -10.41
CA GLU A 453 -1.70 14.67 -10.55
C GLU A 453 -2.14 13.21 -10.48
N GLU A 454 -1.52 12.31 -11.24
CA GLU A 454 -1.82 10.87 -11.24
C GLU A 454 -1.70 10.25 -9.84
N VAL A 455 -0.68 10.62 -9.07
CA VAL A 455 -0.50 10.15 -7.69
C VAL A 455 -1.67 10.61 -6.81
N PHE A 456 -2.09 11.87 -6.92
CA PHE A 456 -3.11 12.45 -6.04
C PHE A 456 -4.55 12.15 -6.45
N GLU A 457 -4.84 11.74 -7.69
CA GLU A 457 -6.17 11.29 -8.12
C GLU A 457 -6.73 10.13 -7.29
N THR A 458 -5.86 9.29 -6.75
CA THR A 458 -6.24 8.12 -5.93
C THR A 458 -6.48 8.45 -4.46
N PHE A 459 -6.24 9.70 -4.04
CA PHE A 459 -6.37 10.11 -2.65
C PHE A 459 -7.81 10.40 -2.26
N CYS A 460 -8.09 10.25 -0.97
CA CYS A 460 -9.35 10.72 -0.39
C CYS A 460 -9.36 12.25 -0.30
N VAL A 461 -10.55 12.86 -0.46
CA VAL A 461 -10.80 14.27 -0.12
C VAL A 461 -10.57 14.46 1.39
N GLY A 462 -9.86 15.51 1.78
CA GLY A 462 -9.51 15.77 3.18
C GLY A 462 -8.10 15.32 3.62
N LYS A 463 -7.33 14.74 2.64
CA LYS A 463 -5.91 14.36 2.80
C LYS A 463 -4.99 15.11 1.85
#